data_48e31810e69e2be264ec16e9e4e1f116
#
_entry.id   48e31810e69e2be264ec16e9e4e1f116
#
_cell.length_a   1.000
_cell.length_b   1.000
_cell.length_c   1.000
_cell.angle_alpha   90.00
_cell.angle_beta   90.00
_cell.angle_gamma   90.00
#
_symmetry.space_group_name_H-M   'P 1'
#
loop_
_entity.id
_entity.type
_entity.pdbx_description
1 polymer ?
#
loop_
_entity_poly.entity_id
_entity_poly.type
_entity_poly.pdbx_seq_one_letter_code
_entity_poly.pdbx_strand_id
1 'polypeptide(L)'
;MSNDAIAILGGTGDQGLGLALRFTAAGRSVVIGSRRLERAETAAEEVRASVPGADVKGLGNEEAAKDVPIVILSVPYEHTASTVKSIRESLTAGQIVVSMAVPLATAIGDSAVRTVGVWQGSAAEMVASLVPTGVDVVSAFQNVSAHRLRELAEPVECDVVISGAKKPRARIMELCPLVAGLRAIDGGPLANARIVEDMTALLIGLNIRHKVPAGLGIRFTGLDASD
;
A
#
# COMPACT_ATOMS: atom_id res chain seq x y z
N MET A 1 9.78 13.54 -13.69
CA MET A 1 9.22 13.54 -12.30
C MET A 1 10.39 13.52 -11.33
N SER A 2 10.21 13.96 -10.07
CA SER A 2 11.31 13.90 -9.09
C SER A 2 11.69 12.44 -8.84
N ASN A 3 12.96 12.20 -8.52
CA ASN A 3 13.48 10.85 -8.22
C ASN A 3 12.86 10.22 -6.94
N ASP A 4 11.88 10.91 -6.33
CA ASP A 4 11.19 10.58 -5.07
C ASP A 4 9.66 10.49 -5.21
N ALA A 5 9.14 10.49 -6.44
CA ALA A 5 7.71 10.39 -6.70
C ALA A 5 7.15 8.99 -6.34
N ILE A 6 5.93 8.95 -5.83
CA ILE A 6 5.21 7.72 -5.46
C ILE A 6 3.91 7.67 -6.27
N ALA A 7 3.73 6.61 -7.07
CA ALA A 7 2.42 6.33 -7.65
C ALA A 7 1.59 5.46 -6.72
N ILE A 8 0.29 5.77 -6.57
CA ILE A 8 -0.65 4.97 -5.79
C ILE A 8 -1.80 4.56 -6.70
N LEU A 9 -1.74 3.32 -7.20
CA LEU A 9 -2.79 2.73 -8.03
C LEU A 9 -3.94 2.23 -7.16
N GLY A 10 -5.16 2.63 -7.48
CA GLY A 10 -6.30 2.49 -6.57
C GLY A 10 -6.32 3.57 -5.48
N GLY A 11 -5.58 4.66 -5.67
CA GLY A 11 -5.51 5.80 -4.74
C GLY A 11 -6.83 6.57 -4.57
N THR A 12 -7.88 6.15 -5.25
CA THR A 12 -9.25 6.67 -5.07
C THR A 12 -10.05 5.90 -4.01
N GLY A 13 -9.51 4.83 -3.45
CA GLY A 13 -10.07 4.10 -2.31
C GLY A 13 -9.53 4.66 -0.99
N ASP A 14 -10.22 4.40 0.12
CA ASP A 14 -9.91 5.00 1.44
C ASP A 14 -8.45 4.82 1.87
N GLN A 15 -7.88 3.63 1.67
CA GLN A 15 -6.51 3.34 2.08
C GLN A 15 -5.49 4.02 1.18
N GLY A 16 -5.68 3.97 -0.13
CA GLY A 16 -4.79 4.63 -1.08
C GLY A 16 -4.85 6.15 -0.97
N LEU A 17 -6.03 6.71 -0.79
CA LEU A 17 -6.22 8.15 -0.57
C LEU A 17 -5.61 8.60 0.76
N GLY A 18 -5.76 7.78 1.82
CA GLY A 18 -5.11 8.04 3.11
C GLY A 18 -3.59 8.08 3.02
N LEU A 19 -2.97 7.16 2.27
CA LEU A 19 -1.52 7.19 2.00
C LEU A 19 -1.12 8.42 1.17
N ALA A 20 -1.92 8.78 0.15
CA ALA A 20 -1.67 9.98 -0.65
C ALA A 20 -1.67 11.25 0.22
N LEU A 21 -2.65 11.40 1.10
CA LEU A 21 -2.74 12.50 2.07
C LEU A 21 -1.49 12.57 2.97
N ARG A 22 -1.08 11.44 3.54
CA ARG A 22 0.06 11.38 4.46
C ARG A 22 1.39 11.66 3.75
N PHE A 23 1.63 11.05 2.59
CA PHE A 23 2.88 11.27 1.85
C PHE A 23 2.99 12.68 1.29
N THR A 24 1.89 13.28 0.82
CA THR A 24 1.91 14.69 0.37
C THR A 24 2.08 15.65 1.54
N ALA A 25 1.47 15.38 2.70
CA ALA A 25 1.70 16.16 3.92
C ALA A 25 3.17 16.09 4.39
N ALA A 26 3.87 14.98 4.11
CA ALA A 26 5.31 14.83 4.33
C ALA A 26 6.18 15.40 3.19
N GLY A 27 5.60 16.13 2.24
CA GLY A 27 6.32 16.80 1.14
C GLY A 27 6.71 15.89 -0.03
N ARG A 28 6.13 14.67 -0.11
CA ARG A 28 6.38 13.78 -1.26
C ARG A 28 5.50 14.13 -2.46
N SER A 29 6.06 14.01 -3.66
CA SER A 29 5.30 14.04 -4.91
C SER A 29 4.50 12.73 -5.06
N VAL A 30 3.18 12.83 -5.25
CA VAL A 30 2.30 11.68 -5.36
C VAL A 30 1.53 11.71 -6.68
N VAL A 31 1.42 10.54 -7.33
CA VAL A 31 0.59 10.34 -8.51
C VAL A 31 -0.52 9.35 -8.15
N ILE A 32 -1.76 9.80 -8.15
CA ILE A 32 -2.92 8.94 -7.91
C ILE A 32 -3.32 8.29 -9.22
N GLY A 33 -3.27 6.95 -9.26
CA GLY A 33 -3.69 6.15 -10.41
C GLY A 33 -5.11 5.60 -10.25
N SER A 34 -5.88 5.61 -11.33
CA SER A 34 -7.19 4.98 -11.40
C SER A 34 -7.47 4.42 -12.79
N ARG A 35 -8.38 3.43 -12.89
CA ARG A 35 -8.94 2.96 -14.17
C ARG A 35 -9.80 4.03 -14.87
N ARG A 36 -10.30 5.00 -14.11
CA ARG A 36 -11.08 6.15 -14.60
C ARG A 36 -10.36 7.42 -14.22
N LEU A 37 -9.90 8.17 -15.22
CA LEU A 37 -9.12 9.40 -15.04
C LEU A 37 -9.84 10.40 -14.13
N GLU A 38 -11.13 10.64 -14.37
CA GLU A 38 -11.91 11.63 -13.59
C GLU A 38 -11.90 11.30 -12.08
N ARG A 39 -11.87 10.02 -11.70
CA ARG A 39 -11.76 9.62 -10.29
C ARG A 39 -10.38 9.94 -9.71
N ALA A 40 -9.33 9.75 -10.49
CA ALA A 40 -7.98 10.08 -10.04
C ALA A 40 -7.81 11.59 -9.87
N GLU A 41 -8.35 12.38 -10.80
CA GLU A 41 -8.34 13.85 -10.72
C GLU A 41 -9.13 14.36 -9.51
N THR A 42 -10.35 13.85 -9.29
CA THR A 42 -11.17 14.17 -8.09
C THR A 42 -10.43 13.85 -6.80
N ALA A 43 -9.78 12.67 -6.72
CA ALA A 43 -9.00 12.30 -5.54
C ALA A 43 -7.78 13.21 -5.34
N ALA A 44 -7.11 13.62 -6.42
CA ALA A 44 -6.02 14.58 -6.33
C ALA A 44 -6.49 15.98 -5.89
N GLU A 45 -7.69 16.40 -6.28
CA GLU A 45 -8.32 17.64 -5.79
C GLU A 45 -8.64 17.55 -4.29
N GLU A 46 -9.18 16.42 -3.82
CA GLU A 46 -9.42 16.18 -2.39
C GLU A 46 -8.13 16.27 -1.56
N VAL A 47 -7.04 15.68 -2.07
CA VAL A 47 -5.72 15.80 -1.43
C VAL A 47 -5.23 17.25 -1.38
N ARG A 48 -5.32 18.01 -2.49
CA ARG A 48 -4.92 19.42 -2.52
C ARG A 48 -5.75 20.29 -1.59
N ALA A 49 -7.04 20.01 -1.46
CA ALA A 49 -7.92 20.71 -0.53
C ALA A 49 -7.56 20.43 0.95
N SER A 50 -7.10 19.22 1.26
CA SER A 50 -6.75 18.79 2.61
C SER A 50 -5.31 19.15 3.00
N VAL A 51 -4.40 19.22 2.03
CA VAL A 51 -2.97 19.48 2.23
C VAL A 51 -2.55 20.65 1.34
N PRO A 52 -2.54 21.89 1.84
CA PRO A 52 -2.15 23.08 1.07
C PRO A 52 -0.72 22.93 0.52
N GLY A 53 -0.55 23.16 -0.78
CA GLY A 53 0.74 23.02 -1.46
C GLY A 53 1.14 21.59 -1.83
N ALA A 54 0.25 20.60 -1.68
CA ALA A 54 0.52 19.22 -2.07
C ALA A 54 0.92 19.11 -3.55
N ASP A 55 2.05 18.44 -3.80
CA ASP A 55 2.46 18.03 -5.15
C ASP A 55 1.79 16.68 -5.47
N VAL A 56 0.56 16.77 -6.01
CA VAL A 56 -0.25 15.60 -6.35
C VAL A 56 -0.92 15.73 -7.71
N LYS A 57 -0.97 14.62 -8.46
CA LYS A 57 -1.62 14.52 -9.77
C LYS A 57 -2.53 13.30 -9.82
N GLY A 58 -3.63 13.38 -10.57
CA GLY A 58 -4.49 12.26 -10.92
C GLY A 58 -4.22 11.82 -12.37
N LEU A 59 -3.97 10.55 -12.61
CA LEU A 59 -3.68 9.99 -13.94
C LEU A 59 -4.36 8.61 -14.12
N GLY A 60 -4.40 8.12 -15.36
CA GLY A 60 -4.70 6.71 -15.63
C GLY A 60 -3.63 5.80 -15.03
N ASN A 61 -3.97 4.55 -14.66
CA ASN A 61 -3.03 3.63 -13.99
C ASN A 61 -1.72 3.43 -14.76
N GLU A 62 -1.78 3.28 -16.08
CA GLU A 62 -0.61 3.05 -16.94
C GLU A 62 0.34 4.25 -16.92
N GLU A 63 -0.22 5.45 -17.04
CA GLU A 63 0.55 6.69 -17.01
C GLU A 63 1.07 6.99 -15.60
N ALA A 64 0.28 6.71 -14.56
CA ALA A 64 0.68 6.88 -13.17
C ALA A 64 1.87 5.99 -12.79
N ALA A 65 1.94 4.76 -13.32
CA ALA A 65 3.02 3.82 -13.05
C ALA A 65 4.32 4.13 -13.81
N LYS A 66 4.25 5.01 -14.82
CA LYS A 66 5.39 5.30 -15.69
C LYS A 66 6.36 6.30 -15.04
N ASP A 67 7.65 6.03 -15.16
CA ASP A 67 8.73 6.93 -14.75
C ASP A 67 8.70 7.38 -13.26
N VAL A 68 8.16 6.53 -12.38
CA VAL A 68 8.18 6.71 -10.93
C VAL A 68 8.96 5.58 -10.26
N PRO A 69 9.79 5.83 -9.24
CA PRO A 69 10.59 4.78 -8.61
C PRO A 69 9.75 3.79 -7.78
N ILE A 70 8.61 4.21 -7.25
CA ILE A 70 7.77 3.41 -6.36
C ILE A 70 6.33 3.43 -6.84
N VAL A 71 5.73 2.25 -7.02
CA VAL A 71 4.33 2.04 -7.40
C VAL A 71 3.63 1.25 -6.31
N ILE A 72 2.71 1.87 -5.58
CA ILE A 72 1.91 1.23 -4.53
C ILE A 72 0.60 0.72 -5.13
N LEU A 73 0.34 -0.58 -4.99
CA LEU A 73 -0.92 -1.22 -5.42
C LEU A 73 -1.91 -1.24 -4.25
N SER A 74 -2.79 -0.26 -4.18
CA SER A 74 -3.87 -0.14 -3.19
C SER A 74 -5.22 -0.52 -3.80
N VAL A 75 -5.27 -1.68 -4.45
CA VAL A 75 -6.47 -2.23 -5.08
C VAL A 75 -6.91 -3.51 -4.36
N PRO A 76 -8.23 -3.82 -4.31
CA PRO A 76 -8.70 -5.09 -3.78
C PRO A 76 -8.04 -6.29 -4.47
N TYR A 77 -7.88 -7.40 -3.74
CA TYR A 77 -7.19 -8.60 -4.22
C TYR A 77 -7.72 -9.09 -5.57
N GLU A 78 -9.04 -9.15 -5.75
CA GLU A 78 -9.70 -9.58 -6.98
C GLU A 78 -9.36 -8.72 -8.21
N HIS A 79 -8.87 -7.51 -7.99
CA HIS A 79 -8.44 -6.60 -9.06
C HIS A 79 -6.92 -6.51 -9.23
N THR A 80 -6.15 -7.08 -8.30
CA THR A 80 -4.68 -6.92 -8.27
C THR A 80 -4.04 -7.49 -9.53
N ALA A 81 -4.33 -8.72 -9.90
CA ALA A 81 -3.73 -9.36 -11.08
C ALA A 81 -4.05 -8.62 -12.39
N SER A 82 -5.30 -8.16 -12.57
CA SER A 82 -5.70 -7.41 -13.75
C SER A 82 -5.03 -6.03 -13.81
N THR A 83 -4.90 -5.36 -12.66
CA THR A 83 -4.21 -4.06 -12.56
C THR A 83 -2.72 -4.20 -12.89
N VAL A 84 -2.03 -5.20 -12.33
CA VAL A 84 -0.60 -5.43 -12.67
C VAL A 84 -0.43 -5.73 -14.15
N LYS A 85 -1.29 -6.55 -14.74
CA LYS A 85 -1.24 -6.85 -16.18
C LYS A 85 -1.45 -5.60 -17.05
N SER A 86 -2.36 -4.70 -16.68
CA SER A 86 -2.62 -3.47 -17.46
C SER A 86 -1.45 -2.50 -17.45
N ILE A 87 -0.70 -2.41 -16.34
CA ILE A 87 0.44 -1.50 -16.22
C ILE A 87 1.79 -2.13 -16.60
N ARG A 88 1.81 -3.41 -16.96
CA ARG A 88 3.04 -4.18 -17.12
C ARG A 88 4.03 -3.55 -18.10
N GLU A 89 3.52 -3.03 -19.22
CA GLU A 89 4.34 -2.37 -20.24
C GLU A 89 4.82 -0.96 -19.82
N SER A 90 4.21 -0.39 -18.79
CA SER A 90 4.63 0.90 -18.22
C SER A 90 5.70 0.75 -17.13
N LEU A 91 5.89 -0.48 -16.62
CA LEU A 91 6.89 -0.76 -15.59
C LEU A 91 8.26 -0.97 -16.21
N THR A 92 9.29 -0.43 -15.58
CA THR A 92 10.69 -0.51 -16.02
C THR A 92 11.60 -1.08 -14.93
N ALA A 93 12.73 -1.67 -15.33
CA ALA A 93 13.70 -2.22 -14.39
C ALA A 93 14.17 -1.15 -13.38
N GLY A 94 14.31 -1.55 -12.12
CA GLY A 94 14.71 -0.69 -11.01
C GLY A 94 13.53 -0.04 -10.26
N GLN A 95 12.30 -0.14 -10.77
CA GLN A 95 11.12 0.26 -10.00
C GLN A 95 10.78 -0.76 -8.92
N ILE A 96 10.13 -0.29 -7.85
CA ILE A 96 9.61 -1.11 -6.76
C ILE A 96 8.08 -1.06 -6.81
N VAL A 97 7.45 -2.22 -6.93
CA VAL A 97 6.01 -2.39 -6.77
C VAL A 97 5.71 -2.83 -5.34
N VAL A 98 4.93 -2.03 -4.60
CA VAL A 98 4.50 -2.34 -3.24
C VAL A 98 3.12 -2.95 -3.29
N SER A 99 2.99 -4.22 -2.90
CA SER A 99 1.71 -4.90 -2.77
C SER A 99 1.10 -4.66 -1.40
N MET A 100 -0.09 -4.07 -1.39
CA MET A 100 -0.94 -3.96 -0.19
C MET A 100 -2.10 -4.97 -0.23
N ALA A 101 -2.18 -5.80 -1.26
CA ALA A 101 -3.28 -6.72 -1.45
C ALA A 101 -3.34 -7.77 -0.34
N VAL A 102 -4.54 -8.04 0.13
CA VAL A 102 -4.84 -9.13 1.07
C VAL A 102 -5.86 -10.04 0.41
N PRO A 103 -5.61 -11.35 0.30
CA PRO A 103 -6.50 -12.29 -0.35
C PRO A 103 -7.71 -12.61 0.55
N LEU A 104 -8.52 -11.60 0.87
CA LEU A 104 -9.72 -11.76 1.69
C LEU A 104 -10.76 -12.61 0.95
N ALA A 105 -11.47 -13.45 1.70
CA ALA A 105 -12.51 -14.32 1.16
C ALA A 105 -13.73 -13.56 0.62
N THR A 106 -13.81 -12.25 0.83
CA THR A 106 -14.78 -11.37 0.15
C THR A 106 -14.66 -11.43 -1.37
N ALA A 107 -13.48 -11.70 -1.91
CA ALA A 107 -13.25 -11.90 -3.35
C ALA A 107 -14.05 -13.06 -3.94
N ILE A 108 -14.49 -14.01 -3.10
CA ILE A 108 -15.32 -15.16 -3.48
C ILE A 108 -16.70 -15.14 -2.80
N GLY A 109 -17.12 -14.00 -2.24
CA GLY A 109 -18.43 -13.81 -1.61
C GLY A 109 -18.54 -14.34 -0.17
N ASP A 110 -17.40 -14.62 0.52
CA ASP A 110 -17.35 -15.04 1.93
C ASP A 110 -16.90 -13.87 2.83
N SER A 111 -16.60 -14.13 4.06
CA SER A 111 -16.31 -13.16 5.12
C SER A 111 -14.92 -12.53 4.99
N ALA A 112 -14.81 -11.22 5.29
CA ALA A 112 -13.55 -10.48 5.37
C ALA A 112 -12.62 -10.92 6.53
N VAL A 113 -13.08 -11.76 7.45
CA VAL A 113 -12.26 -12.31 8.55
C VAL A 113 -11.54 -13.60 8.15
N ARG A 114 -11.57 -13.95 6.87
CA ARG A 114 -10.91 -15.11 6.28
C ARG A 114 -10.07 -14.70 5.10
N THR A 115 -9.01 -15.45 4.84
CA THR A 115 -8.21 -15.37 3.62
C THR A 115 -8.45 -16.60 2.74
N VAL A 116 -8.24 -16.44 1.43
CA VAL A 116 -8.21 -17.56 0.47
C VAL A 116 -6.77 -17.92 0.15
N GLY A 117 -6.53 -19.20 -0.16
CA GLY A 117 -5.21 -19.65 -0.58
C GLY A 117 -4.81 -19.03 -1.91
N VAL A 118 -3.58 -18.54 -1.98
CA VAL A 118 -2.96 -18.03 -3.22
C VAL A 118 -1.96 -19.08 -3.71
N TRP A 119 -2.06 -19.47 -4.98
CA TRP A 119 -1.20 -20.52 -5.57
C TRP A 119 0.29 -20.20 -5.44
N GLN A 120 0.66 -18.93 -5.59
CA GLN A 120 2.06 -18.45 -5.49
C GLN A 120 2.56 -18.35 -4.04
N GLY A 121 1.71 -18.58 -3.03
CA GLY A 121 2.04 -18.48 -1.60
C GLY A 121 1.39 -17.25 -0.94
N SER A 122 1.41 -16.09 -1.58
CA SER A 122 0.84 -14.84 -1.08
C SER A 122 0.34 -13.95 -2.24
N ALA A 123 -0.46 -12.92 -1.94
CA ALA A 123 -0.85 -11.93 -2.93
C ALA A 123 0.38 -11.16 -3.45
N ALA A 124 1.35 -10.87 -2.60
CA ALA A 124 2.60 -10.21 -3.01
C ALA A 124 3.45 -11.12 -3.93
N GLU A 125 3.53 -12.43 -3.68
CA GLU A 125 4.23 -13.36 -4.56
C GLU A 125 3.48 -13.54 -5.89
N MET A 126 2.15 -13.48 -5.90
CA MET A 126 1.38 -13.40 -7.14
C MET A 126 1.74 -12.15 -7.95
N VAL A 127 1.84 -10.97 -7.31
CA VAL A 127 2.29 -9.74 -7.98
C VAL A 127 3.70 -9.93 -8.54
N ALA A 128 4.63 -10.53 -7.79
CA ALA A 128 5.99 -10.78 -8.23
C ALA A 128 6.06 -11.69 -9.46
N SER A 129 5.11 -12.63 -9.62
CA SER A 129 5.02 -13.48 -10.80
C SER A 129 4.51 -12.77 -12.06
N LEU A 130 3.93 -11.56 -11.92
CA LEU A 130 3.26 -10.83 -13.01
C LEU A 130 4.07 -9.62 -13.50
N VAL A 131 4.91 -9.02 -12.66
CA VAL A 131 5.74 -7.86 -13.05
C VAL A 131 6.85 -8.28 -14.03
N PRO A 132 7.38 -7.35 -14.85
CA PRO A 132 8.51 -7.66 -15.75
C PRO A 132 9.80 -7.88 -14.96
N THR A 133 10.75 -8.57 -15.61
CA THR A 133 12.11 -8.80 -15.05
C THR A 133 12.80 -7.48 -14.71
N GLY A 134 13.41 -7.41 -13.52
CA GLY A 134 14.11 -6.23 -13.05
C GLY A 134 13.22 -5.25 -12.26
N VAL A 135 11.92 -5.51 -12.14
CA VAL A 135 11.01 -4.80 -11.21
C VAL A 135 10.97 -5.59 -9.92
N ASP A 136 11.27 -4.93 -8.81
CA ASP A 136 11.21 -5.55 -7.48
C ASP A 136 9.80 -5.49 -6.88
N VAL A 137 9.44 -6.49 -6.06
CA VAL A 137 8.17 -6.50 -5.32
C VAL A 137 8.44 -6.53 -3.82
N VAL A 138 7.70 -5.68 -3.11
CA VAL A 138 7.71 -5.57 -1.65
C VAL A 138 6.27 -5.63 -1.15
N SER A 139 6.03 -6.34 -0.05
CA SER A 139 4.75 -6.35 0.66
C SER A 139 4.82 -5.37 1.82
N ALA A 140 3.87 -4.42 1.92
CA ALA A 140 3.81 -3.42 3.00
C ALA A 140 2.43 -2.77 3.11
N PHE A 141 2.14 -2.15 4.26
CA PHE A 141 0.98 -1.29 4.56
C PHE A 141 -0.39 -1.96 4.61
N GLN A 142 -0.52 -3.25 4.34
CA GLN A 142 -1.81 -3.97 4.32
C GLN A 142 -2.51 -4.01 5.68
N ASN A 143 -1.78 -3.89 6.77
CA ASN A 143 -2.30 -3.90 8.14
C ASN A 143 -2.58 -2.51 8.72
N VAL A 144 -2.39 -1.44 7.94
CA VAL A 144 -2.62 -0.05 8.40
C VAL A 144 -4.08 0.33 8.20
N SER A 145 -4.70 0.92 9.21
CA SER A 145 -6.10 1.36 9.13
C SER A 145 -6.29 2.52 8.14
N ALA A 146 -7.15 2.32 7.15
CA ALA A 146 -7.54 3.37 6.21
C ALA A 146 -8.17 4.60 6.90
N HIS A 147 -9.00 4.37 7.92
CA HIS A 147 -9.61 5.45 8.71
C HIS A 147 -8.53 6.32 9.37
N ARG A 148 -7.57 5.69 10.07
CA ARG A 148 -6.48 6.42 10.74
C ARG A 148 -5.56 7.15 9.76
N LEU A 149 -5.35 6.62 8.57
CA LEU A 149 -4.56 7.31 7.54
C LEU A 149 -5.20 8.63 7.12
N ARG A 150 -6.53 8.72 7.11
CA ARG A 150 -7.26 9.94 6.71
C ARG A 150 -7.30 11.02 7.78
N GLU A 151 -7.13 10.67 9.06
CA GLU A 151 -7.14 11.57 10.21
C GLU A 151 -5.77 12.25 10.37
N LEU A 152 -5.44 13.26 9.54
CA LEU A 152 -4.11 13.88 9.49
C LEU A 152 -3.63 14.47 10.82
N ALA A 153 -4.55 14.90 11.69
CA ALA A 153 -4.23 15.48 13.00
C ALA A 153 -3.67 14.46 14.01
N GLU A 154 -3.96 13.16 13.80
CA GLU A 154 -3.61 12.11 14.74
C GLU A 154 -2.50 11.20 14.17
N PRO A 155 -1.56 10.71 15.01
CA PRO A 155 -0.58 9.73 14.58
C PRO A 155 -1.23 8.38 14.29
N VAL A 156 -0.64 7.61 13.37
CA VAL A 156 -1.07 6.24 13.05
C VAL A 156 -0.21 5.25 13.83
N GLU A 157 -0.61 4.95 15.07
CA GLU A 157 0.11 4.03 15.95
C GLU A 157 0.07 2.59 15.43
N CYS A 158 1.02 2.24 14.55
CA CYS A 158 1.07 0.92 13.92
C CYS A 158 2.50 0.55 13.49
N ASP A 159 2.86 -0.73 13.65
CA ASP A 159 4.02 -1.33 13.02
C ASP A 159 3.65 -1.83 11.62
N VAL A 160 4.48 -1.51 10.64
CA VAL A 160 4.34 -1.97 9.26
C VAL A 160 5.42 -3.02 9.02
N VAL A 161 5.02 -4.26 8.92
CA VAL A 161 5.93 -5.35 8.57
C VAL A 161 6.14 -5.34 7.06
N ILE A 162 7.39 -5.18 6.64
CA ILE A 162 7.77 -5.00 5.25
C ILE A 162 8.60 -6.20 4.79
N SER A 163 8.12 -6.92 3.79
CA SER A 163 8.76 -8.14 3.26
C SER A 163 9.14 -8.00 1.80
N GLY A 164 10.32 -8.50 1.44
CA GLY A 164 10.84 -8.41 0.08
C GLY A 164 12.36 -8.63 0.03
N ALA A 165 12.98 -8.45 -1.12
CA ALA A 165 14.44 -8.47 -1.25
C ALA A 165 15.06 -7.32 -0.44
N LYS A 166 16.28 -7.51 0.07
CA LYS A 166 16.91 -6.62 1.07
C LYS A 166 16.94 -5.14 0.66
N LYS A 167 17.39 -4.84 -0.56
CA LYS A 167 17.54 -3.45 -1.02
C LYS A 167 16.19 -2.75 -1.23
N PRO A 168 15.22 -3.29 -2.01
CA PRO A 168 13.92 -2.65 -2.18
C PRO A 168 13.14 -2.57 -0.87
N ARG A 169 13.24 -3.58 0.01
CA ARG A 169 12.61 -3.56 1.34
C ARG A 169 13.13 -2.38 2.17
N ALA A 170 14.45 -2.19 2.26
CA ALA A 170 15.05 -1.05 2.98
C ALA A 170 14.53 0.29 2.45
N ARG A 171 14.40 0.43 1.11
CA ARG A 171 13.86 1.65 0.49
C ARG A 171 12.40 1.90 0.88
N ILE A 172 11.58 0.86 1.01
CA ILE A 172 10.19 1.03 1.45
C ILE A 172 10.11 1.30 2.96
N MET A 173 11.02 0.77 3.77
CA MET A 173 11.09 1.09 5.20
C MET A 173 11.28 2.59 5.44
N GLU A 174 11.99 3.32 4.58
CA GLU A 174 12.18 4.77 4.65
C GLU A 174 10.88 5.57 4.49
N LEU A 175 9.80 4.97 3.99
CA LEU A 175 8.50 5.64 3.84
C LEU A 175 7.70 5.67 5.15
N CYS A 176 7.90 4.71 6.07
CA CYS A 176 7.12 4.62 7.30
C CYS A 176 7.27 5.86 8.19
N PRO A 177 8.48 6.36 8.49
CA PRO A 177 8.63 7.55 9.34
C PRO A 177 8.07 8.84 8.73
N LEU A 178 7.72 8.85 7.44
CA LEU A 178 7.00 9.97 6.82
C LEU A 178 5.55 10.07 7.31
N VAL A 179 5.01 9.01 7.88
CA VAL A 179 3.67 8.97 8.47
C VAL A 179 3.82 8.89 9.98
N ALA A 180 3.50 9.96 10.69
CA ALA A 180 3.64 10.01 12.14
C ALA A 180 2.97 8.81 12.83
N GLY A 181 3.70 8.12 13.71
CA GLY A 181 3.24 6.96 14.45
C GLY A 181 3.47 5.61 13.75
N LEU A 182 3.80 5.56 12.45
CA LEU A 182 4.20 4.30 11.80
C LEU A 182 5.65 3.95 12.16
N ARG A 183 5.88 2.67 12.46
CA ARG A 183 7.21 2.10 12.63
C ARG A 183 7.42 0.98 11.59
N ALA A 184 8.54 1.04 10.87
CA ALA A 184 8.92 0.01 9.91
C ALA A 184 9.52 -1.19 10.64
N ILE A 185 9.08 -2.40 10.29
CA ILE A 185 9.65 -3.66 10.79
C ILE A 185 10.17 -4.47 9.60
N ASP A 186 11.43 -4.87 9.67
CA ASP A 186 12.03 -5.77 8.67
C ASP A 186 11.38 -7.16 8.76
N GLY A 187 10.46 -7.44 7.83
CA GLY A 187 9.74 -8.72 7.74
C GLY A 187 10.50 -9.83 6.99
N GLY A 188 11.72 -9.55 6.51
CA GLY A 188 12.54 -10.54 5.79
C GLY A 188 12.08 -10.78 4.34
N PRO A 189 12.22 -12.02 3.83
CA PRO A 189 11.92 -12.34 2.44
C PRO A 189 10.44 -12.19 2.09
N LEU A 190 10.13 -12.03 0.79
CA LEU A 190 8.76 -11.84 0.28
C LEU A 190 7.81 -12.98 0.69
N ALA A 191 8.31 -14.20 0.86
CA ALA A 191 7.53 -15.35 1.34
C ALA A 191 6.85 -15.13 2.70
N ASN A 192 7.36 -14.19 3.53
CA ASN A 192 6.74 -13.82 4.80
C ASN A 192 5.50 -12.93 4.63
N ALA A 193 5.25 -12.39 3.44
CA ALA A 193 4.07 -11.56 3.14
C ALA A 193 2.76 -12.28 3.52
N ARG A 194 2.66 -13.58 3.26
CA ARG A 194 1.47 -14.38 3.58
C ARG A 194 1.03 -14.23 5.04
N ILE A 195 1.99 -14.24 5.97
CA ILE A 195 1.68 -14.14 7.40
C ILE A 195 1.07 -12.77 7.72
N VAL A 196 1.61 -11.71 7.13
CA VAL A 196 1.13 -10.33 7.35
C VAL A 196 -0.23 -10.10 6.67
N GLU A 197 -0.45 -10.70 5.51
CA GLU A 197 -1.74 -10.72 4.82
C GLU A 197 -2.81 -11.38 5.70
N ASP A 198 -2.51 -12.55 6.31
CA ASP A 198 -3.42 -13.24 7.24
C ASP A 198 -3.68 -12.44 8.52
N MET A 199 -2.68 -11.72 9.04
CA MET A 199 -2.86 -10.81 10.19
C MET A 199 -3.87 -9.70 9.91
N THR A 200 -4.00 -9.24 8.68
CA THR A 200 -5.01 -8.24 8.30
C THR A 200 -6.43 -8.78 8.49
N ALA A 201 -6.70 -10.02 8.10
CA ALA A 201 -7.99 -10.66 8.34
C ALA A 201 -8.29 -10.80 9.84
N LEU A 202 -7.28 -11.13 10.65
CA LEU A 202 -7.41 -11.14 12.12
C LEU A 202 -7.78 -9.76 12.66
N LEU A 203 -7.10 -8.69 12.22
CA LEU A 203 -7.40 -7.31 12.65
C LEU A 203 -8.83 -6.91 12.30
N ILE A 204 -9.32 -7.25 11.10
CA ILE A 204 -10.72 -7.01 10.72
C ILE A 204 -11.65 -7.72 11.70
N GLY A 205 -11.40 -8.99 12.02
CA GLY A 205 -12.17 -9.75 12.98
C GLY A 205 -12.18 -9.12 14.39
N LEU A 206 -11.03 -8.66 14.86
CA LEU A 206 -10.90 -7.97 16.16
C LEU A 206 -11.62 -6.62 16.16
N ASN A 207 -11.53 -5.83 15.06
CA ASN A 207 -12.25 -4.56 14.93
C ASN A 207 -13.75 -4.75 15.05
N ILE A 208 -14.31 -5.78 14.38
CA ILE A 208 -15.74 -6.11 14.46
C ILE A 208 -16.12 -6.52 15.89
N ARG A 209 -15.35 -7.44 16.47
CA ARG A 209 -15.62 -8.00 17.81
C ARG A 209 -15.57 -6.96 18.92
N HIS A 210 -14.57 -6.08 18.88
CA HIS A 210 -14.34 -5.05 19.90
C HIS A 210 -14.94 -3.68 19.56
N LYS A 211 -15.63 -3.57 18.41
CA LYS A 211 -16.31 -2.34 17.96
C LYS A 211 -15.35 -1.14 17.92
N VAL A 212 -14.17 -1.31 17.30
CA VAL A 212 -13.16 -0.24 17.17
C VAL A 212 -13.32 0.44 15.81
N PRO A 213 -14.08 1.55 15.70
CA PRO A 213 -14.40 2.18 14.42
C PRO A 213 -13.17 2.76 13.70
N ALA A 214 -12.21 3.26 14.46
CA ALA A 214 -10.96 3.82 13.90
C ALA A 214 -9.97 2.76 13.40
N GLY A 215 -10.26 1.48 13.64
CA GLY A 215 -9.38 0.37 13.32
C GLY A 215 -8.24 0.17 14.30
N LEU A 216 -7.83 -1.09 14.45
CA LEU A 216 -6.70 -1.50 15.29
C LEU A 216 -5.39 -1.40 14.48
N GLY A 217 -4.30 -1.09 15.17
CA GLY A 217 -2.92 -1.26 14.71
C GLY A 217 -2.26 -2.46 15.40
N ILE A 218 -1.05 -2.77 14.97
CA ILE A 218 -0.18 -3.79 15.59
C ILE A 218 1.04 -3.08 16.16
N ARG A 219 1.49 -3.51 17.34
CA ARG A 219 2.78 -3.15 17.91
C ARG A 219 3.52 -4.42 18.35
N PHE A 220 4.73 -4.61 17.87
CA PHE A 220 5.63 -5.65 18.35
C PHE A 220 6.41 -5.12 19.53
N THR A 221 6.27 -5.76 20.69
CA THR A 221 7.02 -5.45 21.91
C THR A 221 8.37 -6.17 21.87
N GLY A 222 9.40 -5.55 22.46
CA GLY A 222 10.75 -6.13 22.50
C GLY A 222 11.63 -5.79 21.29
N LEU A 223 11.13 -4.99 20.35
CA LEU A 223 11.91 -4.36 19.27
C LEU A 223 12.07 -2.88 19.59
N ASP A 224 13.31 -2.39 19.56
CA ASP A 224 13.61 -0.98 19.72
C ASP A 224 13.30 -0.20 18.43
N ALA A 225 13.10 1.14 18.57
CA ALA A 225 12.77 1.99 17.41
C ALA A 225 13.92 2.10 16.38
N SER A 226 15.08 1.53 16.70
CA SER A 226 16.30 1.51 15.88
C SER A 226 16.57 0.15 15.21
N ASP A 227 15.75 -0.86 15.50
CA ASP A 227 15.83 -2.20 14.88
C ASP A 227 14.99 -2.27 13.61
#